data_31904106fb0033da9e6741d93bda4578
#
_entry.id   31904106fb0033da9e6741d93bda4578
#
_cell.length_a   1.000
_cell.length_b   1.000
_cell.length_c   1.000
_cell.angle_alpha   90.00
_cell.angle_beta   90.00
_cell.angle_gamma   90.00
#
_symmetry.space_group_name_H-M   'P 1'
#
loop_
_entity.id
_entity.type
_entity.pdbx_description
1 polymer ?
#
loop_
_entity_poly.entity_id
_entity_poly.type
_entity_poly.pdbx_seq_one_letter_code
_entity_poly.pdbx_strand_id
1 'polypeptide(L)'
;MFTQFRWQSGCAAFMVLGITAGAIAPLVTAAPSFAQTSFSDVSSNYWAGQFIQELAQRGVIAGFPDGSFRPEEPVTRAQFAAMLNKAFQKSSERQAVNFVDVSRNYWAYSAIQQAYTTGFLSGYPGNRFEPGQNIPREQVLVSLANGLDYTASGNVDSTLQFYSDANSISSYARTPIAAATQKQIVVNYPSLRFLEPQDTATRAQVAAFIYQALVSTGQVAAINSPYIVAVNQQNPQNPPVAVTIPQGTVIPVKYDKAEKILVTKDETAPLTLTVSQNVVTDAGTVVIPANSQVVGQLKPAKGGSQFVAERLILTNGQEYQINAASEVITKTETVKKGISTGAILKNTVLGAGAAAAVSAVTGDRAIATEEVLGGAGIGALIGLFFGRNSVDLIAIDPDTDLQMTIGQNFQVSLR
;
A
#
# COMPACT_ATOMS: atom_id res chain seq x y z
N MET A 1 -49.01 54.79 -21.87
CA MET A 1 -48.44 56.16 -22.03
C MET A 1 -47.02 55.96 -22.57
N PHE A 2 -46.88 56.34 -23.87
CA PHE A 2 -45.67 56.14 -24.68
C PHE A 2 -44.59 57.15 -24.28
N THR A 3 -43.32 56.77 -24.38
CA THR A 3 -42.32 57.62 -25.06
C THR A 3 -41.06 56.79 -25.40
N GLN A 4 -40.88 56.69 -26.68
CA GLN A 4 -39.62 56.36 -27.34
C GLN A 4 -38.73 57.60 -27.37
N PHE A 5 -37.39 57.39 -27.36
CA PHE A 5 -36.46 58.34 -27.99
C PHE A 5 -35.40 57.66 -28.78
N ARG A 6 -35.24 58.24 -29.98
CA ARG A 6 -34.54 57.75 -31.19
C ARG A 6 -33.09 58.22 -31.22
N TRP A 7 -32.29 57.46 -31.86
CA TRP A 7 -31.12 57.69 -32.74
C TRP A 7 -30.70 59.14 -33.03
N GLN A 8 -29.36 59.36 -33.10
CA GLN A 8 -28.76 60.16 -34.16
C GLN A 8 -27.34 59.67 -34.51
N SER A 9 -27.15 59.48 -35.79
CA SER A 9 -25.94 59.17 -36.53
C SER A 9 -25.10 60.43 -36.74
N GLY A 10 -23.78 60.28 -36.84
CA GLY A 10 -22.89 61.38 -37.25
C GLY A 10 -21.64 60.83 -37.94
N CYS A 11 -21.50 61.21 -39.20
CA CYS A 11 -20.63 60.72 -40.25
C CYS A 11 -19.11 60.85 -40.08
N ALA A 12 -18.42 59.94 -40.58
CA ALA A 12 -17.29 59.88 -41.56
C ALA A 12 -16.20 60.99 -41.53
N ALA A 13 -14.96 60.55 -41.39
CA ALA A 13 -13.84 61.10 -42.17
C ALA A 13 -12.79 59.98 -42.43
N PHE A 14 -12.55 59.71 -43.68
CA PHE A 14 -11.47 58.83 -44.22
C PHE A 14 -10.11 59.50 -43.99
N MET A 15 -9.11 58.76 -43.55
CA MET A 15 -7.72 58.91 -44.00
C MET A 15 -7.04 57.58 -44.13
N VAL A 16 -6.61 57.32 -45.32
CA VAL A 16 -5.74 56.20 -45.77
C VAL A 16 -4.32 56.59 -45.43
N LEU A 17 -3.50 55.71 -44.89
CA LEU A 17 -2.17 55.33 -45.31
C LEU A 17 -1.43 54.52 -44.25
N GLY A 18 -0.83 53.40 -44.68
CA GLY A 18 0.25 52.74 -43.93
C GLY A 18 0.06 51.22 -43.74
N ILE A 19 0.35 50.48 -44.80
CA ILE A 19 0.52 49.03 -44.74
C ILE A 19 1.82 48.74 -44.00
N THR A 20 1.73 48.26 -42.75
CA THR A 20 2.79 47.46 -42.15
C THR A 20 2.19 46.12 -41.78
N ALA A 21 2.67 45.08 -42.44
CA ALA A 21 2.35 43.71 -42.13
C ALA A 21 2.90 43.34 -40.75
N GLY A 22 2.09 43.57 -39.72
CA GLY A 22 2.31 43.08 -38.39
C GLY A 22 1.73 41.67 -38.25
N ALA A 23 2.58 40.71 -38.10
CA ALA A 23 2.19 39.32 -37.80
C ALA A 23 1.32 39.33 -36.54
N ILE A 24 0.03 39.03 -36.71
CA ILE A 24 -0.86 38.73 -35.58
C ILE A 24 -0.46 37.36 -35.06
N ALA A 25 0.44 37.33 -34.07
CA ALA A 25 0.66 36.11 -33.30
C ALA A 25 -0.64 35.80 -32.54
N PRO A 26 -1.21 34.59 -32.66
CA PRO A 26 -2.34 34.21 -31.84
C PRO A 26 -1.89 34.26 -30.39
N LEU A 27 -2.56 35.08 -29.57
CA LEU A 27 -2.50 34.98 -28.10
C LEU A 27 -3.04 33.60 -27.73
N VAL A 28 -2.14 32.63 -27.70
CA VAL A 28 -2.41 31.35 -27.02
C VAL A 28 -2.55 31.70 -25.54
N THR A 29 -3.77 31.88 -25.09
CA THR A 29 -4.07 31.86 -23.67
C THR A 29 -3.66 30.45 -23.19
N ALA A 30 -2.47 30.34 -22.58
CA ALA A 30 -2.08 29.15 -21.88
C ALA A 30 -3.18 28.89 -20.84
N ALA A 31 -3.95 27.82 -21.04
CA ALA A 31 -4.80 27.30 -19.99
C ALA A 31 -3.90 27.11 -18.75
N PRO A 32 -4.39 27.43 -17.54
CA PRO A 32 -3.61 27.20 -16.33
C PRO A 32 -3.23 25.72 -16.34
N SER A 33 -1.96 25.44 -16.56
CA SER A 33 -1.38 24.13 -16.35
C SER A 33 -1.52 23.90 -14.85
N PHE A 34 -2.50 23.09 -14.45
CA PHE A 34 -2.48 22.51 -13.12
C PHE A 34 -1.17 21.75 -13.04
N ALA A 35 -0.22 22.28 -12.27
CA ALA A 35 1.02 21.60 -12.02
C ALA A 35 0.64 20.23 -11.47
N GLN A 36 1.00 19.18 -12.22
CA GLN A 36 0.81 17.82 -11.77
C GLN A 36 1.62 17.71 -10.50
N THR A 37 0.95 17.69 -9.34
CA THR A 37 1.58 17.63 -8.03
C THR A 37 2.14 16.22 -7.85
N SER A 38 3.33 16.01 -8.39
CA SER A 38 4.13 14.82 -8.10
C SER A 38 5.01 15.11 -6.92
N PHE A 39 4.98 14.24 -5.92
CA PHE A 39 5.86 14.32 -4.77
C PHE A 39 7.10 13.46 -5.00
N SER A 40 8.27 13.96 -4.61
CA SER A 40 9.57 13.32 -4.87
C SER A 40 9.72 11.95 -4.21
N ASP A 41 9.01 11.71 -3.12
CA ASP A 41 9.04 10.50 -2.30
C ASP A 41 7.81 9.58 -2.49
N VAL A 42 6.95 9.87 -3.48
CA VAL A 42 5.79 9.04 -3.84
C VAL A 42 5.98 8.53 -5.25
N SER A 43 6.46 7.31 -5.39
CA SER A 43 6.63 6.66 -6.69
C SER A 43 5.29 6.34 -7.35
N SER A 44 5.27 6.19 -8.67
CA SER A 44 4.04 5.91 -9.45
C SER A 44 3.37 4.59 -9.07
N ASN A 45 4.14 3.63 -8.55
CA ASN A 45 3.65 2.33 -8.09
C ASN A 45 3.47 2.25 -6.56
N TYR A 46 3.62 3.38 -5.84
CA TYR A 46 3.35 3.41 -4.41
C TYR A 46 1.87 3.12 -4.16
N TRP A 47 1.57 2.24 -3.20
CA TRP A 47 0.21 1.73 -2.96
C TRP A 47 -0.86 2.83 -2.79
N ALA A 48 -0.50 3.94 -2.15
CA ALA A 48 -1.38 5.09 -1.93
C ALA A 48 -1.19 6.22 -2.95
N GLY A 49 -0.31 6.05 -3.95
CA GLY A 49 0.09 7.12 -4.87
C GLY A 49 -1.08 7.82 -5.53
N GLN A 50 -2.04 7.06 -6.05
CA GLN A 50 -3.22 7.61 -6.71
C GLN A 50 -4.14 8.38 -5.75
N PHE A 51 -4.35 7.88 -4.53
CA PHE A 51 -5.14 8.58 -3.50
C PHE A 51 -4.49 9.92 -3.13
N ILE A 52 -3.17 9.92 -2.94
CA ILE A 52 -2.38 11.11 -2.59
C ILE A 52 -2.46 12.14 -3.73
N GLN A 53 -2.24 11.72 -4.97
CA GLN A 53 -2.25 12.60 -6.13
C GLN A 53 -3.61 13.27 -6.33
N GLU A 54 -4.69 12.51 -6.27
CA GLU A 54 -6.06 13.03 -6.43
C GLU A 54 -6.44 14.04 -5.33
N LEU A 55 -6.09 13.76 -4.07
CA LEU A 55 -6.36 14.70 -2.98
C LEU A 55 -5.48 15.95 -3.05
N ALA A 56 -4.24 15.83 -3.52
CA ALA A 56 -3.35 16.97 -3.70
C ALA A 56 -3.85 17.89 -4.82
N GLN A 57 -4.30 17.34 -5.95
CA GLN A 57 -4.92 18.11 -7.04
C GLN A 57 -6.15 18.88 -6.59
N ARG A 58 -6.89 18.35 -5.63
CA ARG A 58 -8.07 18.98 -5.02
C ARG A 58 -7.73 19.96 -3.89
N GLY A 59 -6.46 20.08 -3.53
CA GLY A 59 -6.00 20.91 -2.44
C GLY A 59 -6.42 20.44 -1.04
N VAL A 60 -6.89 19.20 -0.92
CA VAL A 60 -7.27 18.57 0.36
C VAL A 60 -6.03 18.30 1.22
N ILE A 61 -4.98 17.84 0.58
CA ILE A 61 -3.68 17.63 1.19
C ILE A 61 -2.59 18.44 0.47
N ALA A 62 -1.49 18.68 1.17
CA ALA A 62 -0.34 19.37 0.61
C ALA A 62 0.95 18.62 1.01
N GLY A 63 1.99 18.75 0.18
CA GLY A 63 3.33 18.34 0.51
C GLY A 63 4.08 19.39 1.33
N PHE A 64 5.36 19.12 1.53
CA PHE A 64 6.28 20.00 2.23
C PHE A 64 7.04 20.90 1.24
N PRO A 65 7.68 21.98 1.72
CA PRO A 65 8.41 22.91 0.85
C PRO A 65 9.58 22.27 0.09
N ASP A 66 10.07 21.12 0.53
CA ASP A 66 11.12 20.32 -0.13
C ASP A 66 10.60 19.45 -1.29
N GLY A 67 9.31 19.54 -1.59
CA GLY A 67 8.65 18.75 -2.63
C GLY A 67 8.29 17.33 -2.23
N SER A 68 8.47 16.95 -0.96
CA SER A 68 8.09 15.64 -0.43
C SER A 68 6.65 15.63 0.08
N PHE A 69 6.05 14.44 0.17
CA PHE A 69 4.75 14.21 0.84
C PHE A 69 4.94 13.59 2.23
N ARG A 70 5.97 12.79 2.41
CA ARG A 70 6.31 12.02 3.61
C ARG A 70 5.18 11.04 3.99
N PRO A 71 4.89 10.06 3.13
CA PRO A 71 3.73 9.20 3.25
C PRO A 71 3.68 8.39 4.55
N GLU A 72 4.83 8.04 5.11
CA GLU A 72 4.93 7.22 6.34
C GLU A 72 4.98 8.06 7.62
N GLU A 73 5.01 9.40 7.54
CA GLU A 73 4.95 10.22 8.73
C GLU A 73 3.59 10.12 9.43
N PRO A 74 3.57 10.08 10.78
CA PRO A 74 2.35 10.08 11.56
C PRO A 74 1.57 11.39 11.40
N VAL A 75 0.25 11.30 11.50
CA VAL A 75 -0.65 12.47 11.44
C VAL A 75 -1.10 12.84 12.85
N THR A 76 -0.97 14.13 13.20
CA THR A 76 -1.54 14.65 14.46
C THR A 76 -3.03 14.93 14.32
N ARG A 77 -3.74 14.98 15.45
CA ARG A 77 -5.17 15.33 15.50
C ARG A 77 -5.46 16.70 14.88
N ALA A 78 -4.56 17.67 15.07
CA ALA A 78 -4.70 19.00 14.45
C ALA A 78 -4.52 18.96 12.94
N GLN A 79 -3.56 18.19 12.44
CA GLN A 79 -3.36 18.00 10.99
C GLN A 79 -4.56 17.30 10.36
N PHE A 80 -5.09 16.28 11.02
CA PHE A 80 -6.28 15.58 10.56
C PHE A 80 -7.50 16.50 10.53
N ALA A 81 -7.72 17.33 11.55
CA ALA A 81 -8.78 18.34 11.55
C ALA A 81 -8.67 19.31 10.34
N ALA A 82 -7.44 19.72 10.00
CA ALA A 82 -7.19 20.57 8.84
C ALA A 82 -7.51 19.86 7.51
N MET A 83 -7.18 18.57 7.39
CA MET A 83 -7.52 17.76 6.21
C MET A 83 -9.04 17.58 6.07
N LEU A 84 -9.75 17.29 7.17
CA LEU A 84 -11.21 17.14 7.18
C LEU A 84 -11.89 18.43 6.73
N ASN A 85 -11.44 19.58 7.24
CA ASN A 85 -11.99 20.89 6.87
C ASN A 85 -11.86 21.22 5.38
N LYS A 86 -10.80 20.73 4.74
CA LYS A 86 -10.61 20.88 3.30
C LYS A 86 -11.38 19.85 2.48
N ALA A 87 -11.53 18.64 3.00
CA ALA A 87 -12.19 17.54 2.31
C ALA A 87 -13.72 17.69 2.32
N PHE A 88 -14.30 18.10 3.45
CA PHE A 88 -15.74 18.04 3.65
C PHE A 88 -16.31 19.41 3.98
N GLN A 89 -17.36 19.80 3.24
CA GLN A 89 -18.17 20.97 3.55
C GLN A 89 -19.47 20.50 4.21
N LYS A 90 -19.52 20.59 5.54
CA LYS A 90 -20.68 20.19 6.34
C LYS A 90 -21.11 21.33 7.26
N SER A 91 -22.42 21.51 7.42
CA SER A 91 -22.98 22.47 8.36
C SER A 91 -22.71 22.05 9.79
N SER A 92 -22.58 23.02 10.69
CA SER A 92 -22.40 22.76 12.12
C SER A 92 -23.67 22.13 12.71
N GLU A 93 -23.50 21.05 13.48
CA GLU A 93 -24.55 20.27 14.15
C GLU A 93 -24.59 20.55 15.66
N ARG A 94 -23.51 21.11 16.18
CA ARG A 94 -23.38 21.43 17.60
C ARG A 94 -22.60 22.72 17.82
N GLN A 95 -22.74 23.29 19.02
CA GLN A 95 -22.04 24.54 19.36
C GLN A 95 -20.53 24.30 19.50
N ALA A 96 -19.75 25.32 19.19
CA ALA A 96 -18.31 25.32 19.39
C ALA A 96 -17.95 25.25 20.89
N VAL A 97 -16.85 24.59 21.20
CA VAL A 97 -16.32 24.43 22.57
C VAL A 97 -14.93 25.06 22.64
N ASN A 98 -14.67 25.82 23.71
CA ASN A 98 -13.32 26.31 23.98
C ASN A 98 -12.49 25.18 24.61
N PHE A 99 -11.63 24.55 23.82
CA PHE A 99 -10.66 23.59 24.33
C PHE A 99 -9.55 24.30 25.09
N VAL A 100 -9.26 23.84 26.30
CA VAL A 100 -8.30 24.49 27.20
C VAL A 100 -6.85 24.44 26.68
N ASP A 101 -6.57 23.50 25.81
CA ASP A 101 -5.26 23.23 25.20
C ASP A 101 -5.14 23.71 23.74
N VAL A 102 -6.14 24.46 23.23
CA VAL A 102 -6.13 25.05 21.88
C VAL A 102 -6.31 26.56 21.95
N SER A 103 -5.20 27.29 21.85
CA SER A 103 -5.21 28.74 21.80
C SER A 103 -5.93 29.24 20.54
N ARG A 104 -6.62 30.39 20.64
CA ARG A 104 -7.25 31.04 19.46
C ARG A 104 -6.24 31.41 18.35
N ASN A 105 -4.99 31.60 18.71
CA ASN A 105 -3.92 31.88 17.77
C ASN A 105 -3.24 30.60 17.24
N TYR A 106 -3.71 29.42 17.65
CA TYR A 106 -3.18 28.17 17.15
C TYR A 106 -3.52 28.00 15.67
N TRP A 107 -2.57 27.59 14.85
CA TRP A 107 -2.69 27.52 13.40
C TRP A 107 -3.93 26.71 12.92
N ALA A 108 -4.30 25.67 13.65
CA ALA A 108 -5.43 24.80 13.33
C ALA A 108 -6.71 25.13 14.13
N TYR A 109 -6.76 26.25 14.87
CA TYR A 109 -7.91 26.59 15.73
C TYR A 109 -9.24 26.48 14.98
N SER A 110 -9.37 27.15 13.85
CA SER A 110 -10.60 27.15 13.05
C SER A 110 -10.96 25.77 12.53
N ALA A 111 -9.97 25.00 12.07
CA ALA A 111 -10.17 23.64 11.59
C ALA A 111 -10.62 22.68 12.70
N ILE A 112 -10.05 22.82 13.90
CA ILE A 112 -10.44 22.05 15.08
C ILE A 112 -11.88 22.39 15.48
N GLN A 113 -12.25 23.68 15.53
CA GLN A 113 -13.61 24.09 15.83
C GLN A 113 -14.61 23.53 14.80
N GLN A 114 -14.28 23.60 13.52
CA GLN A 114 -15.14 23.06 12.48
C GLN A 114 -15.24 21.54 12.56
N ALA A 115 -14.14 20.81 12.69
CA ALA A 115 -14.16 19.36 12.83
C ALA A 115 -14.98 18.91 14.06
N TYR A 116 -14.93 19.68 15.13
CA TYR A 116 -15.77 19.45 16.30
C TYR A 116 -17.24 19.75 16.01
N THR A 117 -17.57 20.95 15.52
CA THR A 117 -18.97 21.38 15.34
C THR A 117 -19.71 20.58 14.28
N THR A 118 -19.02 20.00 13.31
CA THR A 118 -19.57 19.15 12.23
C THR A 118 -19.63 17.66 12.58
N GLY A 119 -19.25 17.28 13.80
CA GLY A 119 -19.36 15.90 14.26
C GLY A 119 -18.19 14.97 13.90
N PHE A 120 -17.22 15.44 13.11
CA PHE A 120 -16.07 14.60 12.73
C PHE A 120 -15.16 14.27 13.93
N LEU A 121 -14.78 15.25 14.74
CA LEU A 121 -13.90 15.04 15.87
C LEU A 121 -14.55 15.43 17.18
N SER A 122 -14.22 14.70 18.23
CA SER A 122 -14.61 15.02 19.61
C SER A 122 -13.38 15.40 20.44
N GLY A 123 -13.61 16.12 21.54
CA GLY A 123 -12.60 16.34 22.56
C GLY A 123 -12.52 15.19 23.56
N TYR A 124 -11.57 15.33 24.47
CA TYR A 124 -11.37 14.45 25.62
C TYR A 124 -11.95 15.04 26.89
N PRO A 125 -12.08 14.28 27.99
CA PRO A 125 -12.49 14.78 29.29
C PRO A 125 -11.66 15.99 29.72
N GLY A 126 -12.30 16.95 30.40
CA GLY A 126 -11.65 18.18 30.81
C GLY A 126 -11.54 19.25 29.69
N ASN A 127 -12.38 19.17 28.67
CA ASN A 127 -12.38 20.11 27.52
C ASN A 127 -11.02 20.20 26.82
N ARG A 128 -10.33 19.08 26.65
CA ARG A 128 -9.06 18.98 25.93
C ARG A 128 -9.28 18.44 24.53
N PHE A 129 -8.48 18.90 23.58
CA PHE A 129 -8.48 18.38 22.20
C PHE A 129 -7.28 17.50 21.89
N GLU A 130 -6.17 17.73 22.56
CA GLU A 130 -4.88 17.08 22.34
C GLU A 130 -4.35 17.28 20.91
N PRO A 131 -4.17 18.54 20.44
CA PRO A 131 -3.90 18.84 19.03
C PRO A 131 -2.59 18.25 18.50
N GLY A 132 -1.59 18.05 19.36
CA GLY A 132 -0.29 17.45 19.02
C GLY A 132 -0.26 15.94 19.11
N GLN A 133 -1.30 15.29 19.60
CA GLN A 133 -1.36 13.83 19.70
C GLN A 133 -1.44 13.20 18.31
N ASN A 134 -0.61 12.19 18.04
CA ASN A 134 -0.73 11.36 16.86
C ASN A 134 -2.06 10.59 16.90
N ILE A 135 -2.79 10.59 15.79
CA ILE A 135 -4.12 9.98 15.75
C ILE A 135 -4.03 8.49 15.41
N PRO A 136 -4.62 7.59 16.23
CA PRO A 136 -4.71 6.17 15.88
C PRO A 136 -5.63 5.94 14.67
N ARG A 137 -5.38 4.86 13.92
CA ARG A 137 -6.18 4.48 12.75
C ARG A 137 -7.65 4.31 13.07
N GLU A 138 -7.99 3.69 14.21
CA GLU A 138 -9.40 3.58 14.64
C GLU A 138 -10.07 4.94 14.83
N GLN A 139 -9.37 5.94 15.38
CA GLN A 139 -9.94 7.26 15.56
C GLN A 139 -10.16 7.99 14.23
N VAL A 140 -9.32 7.78 13.23
CA VAL A 140 -9.55 8.31 11.87
C VAL A 140 -10.85 7.73 11.29
N LEU A 141 -11.02 6.41 11.36
CA LEU A 141 -12.20 5.72 10.83
C LEU A 141 -13.48 6.09 11.60
N VAL A 142 -13.40 6.15 12.93
CA VAL A 142 -14.51 6.62 13.79
C VAL A 142 -14.90 8.05 13.42
N SER A 143 -13.92 8.92 13.22
CA SER A 143 -14.15 10.31 12.83
C SER A 143 -14.90 10.41 11.49
N LEU A 144 -14.44 9.67 10.48
CA LEU A 144 -15.08 9.68 9.16
C LEU A 144 -16.50 9.11 9.20
N ALA A 145 -16.69 7.99 9.90
CA ALA A 145 -18.02 7.39 10.03
C ALA A 145 -19.00 8.34 10.75
N ASN A 146 -18.59 8.92 11.88
CA ASN A 146 -19.45 9.81 12.66
C ASN A 146 -19.71 11.12 11.92
N GLY A 147 -18.68 11.73 11.33
CA GLY A 147 -18.80 12.99 10.61
C GLY A 147 -19.65 12.89 9.33
N LEU A 148 -19.80 11.70 8.77
CA LEU A 148 -20.64 11.40 7.62
C LEU A 148 -21.98 10.74 8.00
N ASP A 149 -22.30 10.68 9.29
CA ASP A 149 -23.54 10.11 9.84
C ASP A 149 -23.78 8.66 9.41
N TYR A 150 -22.69 7.90 9.26
CA TYR A 150 -22.79 6.49 8.88
C TYR A 150 -23.03 5.60 10.10
N THR A 151 -24.03 4.75 9.96
CA THR A 151 -24.34 3.71 10.93
C THR A 151 -24.18 2.33 10.29
N ALA A 152 -23.67 1.37 11.08
CA ALA A 152 -23.55 0.00 10.60
C ALA A 152 -24.95 -0.63 10.42
N SER A 153 -25.13 -1.37 9.35
CA SER A 153 -26.33 -2.19 9.10
C SER A 153 -26.06 -3.63 9.55
N GLY A 154 -27.07 -4.27 10.11
CA GLY A 154 -26.99 -5.66 10.57
C GLY A 154 -26.07 -5.87 11.76
N ASN A 155 -25.47 -7.06 11.85
CA ASN A 155 -24.61 -7.41 12.98
C ASN A 155 -23.21 -6.84 12.81
N VAL A 156 -22.78 -6.00 13.75
CA VAL A 156 -21.45 -5.37 13.79
C VAL A 156 -20.33 -6.40 13.81
N ASP A 157 -20.47 -7.44 14.65
CA ASP A 157 -19.43 -8.45 14.81
C ASP A 157 -19.26 -9.29 13.54
N SER A 158 -20.33 -9.55 12.80
CA SER A 158 -20.22 -10.25 11.50
C SER A 158 -19.46 -9.44 10.45
N THR A 159 -19.53 -8.12 10.49
CA THR A 159 -18.69 -7.26 9.64
C THR A 159 -17.24 -7.26 10.11
N LEU A 160 -17.02 -7.11 11.42
CA LEU A 160 -15.68 -6.96 11.99
C LEU A 160 -14.86 -8.26 12.02
N GLN A 161 -15.50 -9.44 12.03
CA GLN A 161 -14.78 -10.73 11.93
C GLN A 161 -13.99 -10.89 10.61
N PHE A 162 -14.21 -10.00 9.64
CA PHE A 162 -13.34 -9.90 8.48
C PHE A 162 -11.88 -9.61 8.90
N TYR A 163 -11.65 -8.82 9.95
CA TYR A 163 -10.32 -8.48 10.41
C TYR A 163 -9.78 -9.53 11.38
N SER A 164 -8.56 -9.99 11.12
CA SER A 164 -7.87 -10.96 12.00
C SER A 164 -7.57 -10.39 13.39
N ASP A 165 -7.45 -9.08 13.47
CA ASP A 165 -7.17 -8.30 14.69
C ASP A 165 -8.40 -7.56 15.23
N ALA A 166 -9.61 -8.00 14.88
CA ALA A 166 -10.87 -7.40 15.35
C ALA A 166 -11.00 -7.25 16.87
N ASN A 167 -10.30 -8.10 17.65
CA ASN A 167 -10.28 -8.04 19.10
C ASN A 167 -9.50 -6.83 19.66
N SER A 168 -8.61 -6.24 18.84
CA SER A 168 -7.85 -5.03 19.19
C SER A 168 -8.65 -3.74 18.97
N ILE A 169 -9.82 -3.81 18.36
CA ILE A 169 -10.70 -2.65 18.13
C ILE A 169 -11.34 -2.25 19.47
N SER A 170 -11.14 -0.99 19.89
CA SER A 170 -11.75 -0.44 21.08
C SER A 170 -13.28 -0.53 21.04
N SER A 171 -13.92 -0.74 22.18
CA SER A 171 -15.37 -0.94 22.27
C SER A 171 -16.17 0.22 21.63
N TYR A 172 -15.73 1.47 21.83
CA TYR A 172 -16.37 2.66 21.25
C TYR A 172 -16.23 2.73 19.74
N ALA A 173 -15.22 2.10 19.16
CA ALA A 173 -14.89 2.18 17.75
C ALA A 173 -15.55 1.07 16.92
N ARG A 174 -16.04 0.00 17.51
CA ARG A 174 -16.57 -1.18 16.80
C ARG A 174 -17.69 -0.82 15.82
N THR A 175 -18.73 -0.15 16.27
CA THR A 175 -19.87 0.23 15.43
C THR A 175 -19.47 1.21 14.31
N PRO A 176 -18.75 2.33 14.58
CA PRO A 176 -18.28 3.21 13.52
C PRO A 176 -17.34 2.54 12.51
N ILE A 177 -16.43 1.68 12.96
CA ILE A 177 -15.54 0.94 12.06
C ILE A 177 -16.33 -0.04 11.19
N ALA A 178 -17.32 -0.74 11.73
CA ALA A 178 -18.20 -1.59 10.92
C ALA A 178 -18.93 -0.75 9.84
N ALA A 179 -19.42 0.44 10.19
CA ALA A 179 -20.04 1.36 9.23
C ALA A 179 -19.04 1.82 8.15
N ALA A 180 -17.84 2.24 8.56
CA ALA A 180 -16.76 2.65 7.63
C ALA A 180 -16.37 1.49 6.68
N THR A 181 -16.32 0.26 7.20
CA THR A 181 -16.03 -0.94 6.42
C THR A 181 -17.13 -1.21 5.38
N GLN A 182 -18.39 -1.16 5.80
CA GLN A 182 -19.54 -1.33 4.90
C GLN A 182 -19.63 -0.26 3.81
N LYS A 183 -19.12 0.94 4.09
CA LYS A 183 -19.04 2.07 3.16
C LYS A 183 -17.74 2.07 2.32
N GLN A 184 -16.92 1.02 2.44
CA GLN A 184 -15.65 0.87 1.73
C GLN A 184 -14.65 2.03 1.98
N ILE A 185 -14.71 2.62 3.17
CA ILE A 185 -13.78 3.70 3.57
C ILE A 185 -12.43 3.12 3.97
N VAL A 186 -12.41 1.89 4.48
CA VAL A 186 -11.19 1.24 4.98
C VAL A 186 -10.30 0.81 3.82
N VAL A 187 -9.04 1.23 3.88
CA VAL A 187 -7.98 0.82 2.96
C VAL A 187 -6.83 0.27 3.80
N ASN A 188 -6.55 -1.01 3.64
CA ASN A 188 -5.51 -1.69 4.40
C ASN A 188 -4.38 -2.17 3.48
N TYR A 189 -3.15 -1.77 3.79
CA TYR A 189 -1.94 -2.18 3.11
C TYR A 189 -0.93 -2.70 4.16
N PRO A 190 -0.22 -3.80 3.90
CA PRO A 190 -0.28 -4.65 2.69
C PRO A 190 -1.41 -5.68 2.73
N SER A 191 -2.03 -5.94 3.86
CA SER A 191 -3.06 -6.98 4.04
C SER A 191 -4.42 -6.38 4.42
N LEU A 192 -5.45 -6.73 3.65
CA LEU A 192 -6.84 -6.32 3.95
C LEU A 192 -7.33 -6.82 5.30
N ARG A 193 -6.76 -7.95 5.80
CA ARG A 193 -7.23 -8.64 7.01
C ARG A 193 -6.75 -8.03 8.32
N PHE A 194 -5.81 -7.08 8.27
CA PHE A 194 -5.29 -6.42 9.46
C PHE A 194 -5.67 -4.94 9.45
N LEU A 195 -6.51 -4.56 10.41
CA LEU A 195 -6.95 -3.18 10.58
C LEU A 195 -5.90 -2.32 11.28
N GLU A 196 -5.13 -2.92 12.20
CA GLU A 196 -4.13 -2.25 13.05
C GLU A 196 -4.72 -1.04 13.77
N PRO A 197 -5.85 -1.22 14.52
CA PRO A 197 -6.68 -0.10 14.96
C PRO A 197 -5.96 0.85 15.91
N GLN A 198 -5.04 0.32 16.72
CA GLN A 198 -4.29 1.09 17.73
C GLN A 198 -3.04 1.77 17.19
N ASP A 199 -2.60 1.38 15.99
CA ASP A 199 -1.41 1.97 15.37
C ASP A 199 -1.68 3.40 14.95
N THR A 200 -0.65 4.23 15.04
CA THR A 200 -0.71 5.62 14.58
C THR A 200 -0.93 5.64 13.07
N ALA A 201 -1.94 6.40 12.62
CA ALA A 201 -2.22 6.56 11.21
C ALA A 201 -1.13 7.38 10.50
N THR A 202 -0.62 6.85 9.39
CA THR A 202 0.33 7.57 8.53
C THR A 202 -0.39 8.54 7.59
N ARG A 203 0.33 9.49 7.00
CA ARG A 203 -0.21 10.45 6.03
C ARG A 203 -0.80 9.75 4.81
N ALA A 204 -0.19 8.65 4.35
CA ALA A 204 -0.70 7.84 3.25
C ALA A 204 -2.03 7.16 3.61
N GLN A 205 -2.11 6.57 4.80
CA GLN A 205 -3.33 5.91 5.27
C GLN A 205 -4.48 6.89 5.45
N VAL A 206 -4.22 8.05 6.07
CA VAL A 206 -5.23 9.11 6.23
C VAL A 206 -5.71 9.62 4.87
N ALA A 207 -4.80 9.82 3.90
CA ALA A 207 -5.17 10.22 2.55
C ALA A 207 -6.09 9.18 1.89
N ALA A 208 -5.74 7.89 1.97
CA ALA A 208 -6.56 6.83 1.40
C ALA A 208 -7.96 6.76 2.05
N PHE A 209 -8.06 6.86 3.39
CA PHE A 209 -9.35 6.87 4.08
C PHE A 209 -10.21 8.09 3.74
N ILE A 210 -9.63 9.31 3.70
CA ILE A 210 -10.36 10.51 3.29
C ILE A 210 -10.85 10.38 1.85
N TYR A 211 -10.02 9.88 0.93
CA TYR A 211 -10.43 9.71 -0.45
C TYR A 211 -11.62 8.75 -0.57
N GLN A 212 -11.56 7.60 0.09
CA GLN A 212 -12.67 6.64 0.09
C GLN A 212 -13.93 7.20 0.76
N ALA A 213 -13.77 8.03 1.78
CA ALA A 213 -14.91 8.75 2.36
C ALA A 213 -15.55 9.73 1.35
N LEU A 214 -14.76 10.41 0.53
CA LEU A 214 -15.26 11.25 -0.56
C LEU A 214 -15.94 10.42 -1.68
N VAL A 215 -15.40 9.23 -1.99
CA VAL A 215 -16.06 8.27 -2.91
C VAL A 215 -17.41 7.85 -2.36
N SER A 216 -17.48 7.49 -1.07
CA SER A 216 -18.72 7.03 -0.42
C SER A 216 -19.84 8.08 -0.39
N THR A 217 -19.47 9.36 -0.49
CA THR A 217 -20.42 10.49 -0.61
C THR A 217 -20.71 10.91 -2.06
N GLY A 218 -20.10 10.25 -3.05
CA GLY A 218 -20.27 10.56 -4.47
C GLY A 218 -19.54 11.82 -4.93
N GLN A 219 -18.63 12.39 -4.13
CA GLN A 219 -17.92 13.63 -4.46
C GLN A 219 -16.73 13.43 -5.41
N VAL A 220 -16.21 12.20 -5.46
CA VAL A 220 -15.11 11.81 -6.35
C VAL A 220 -15.37 10.45 -6.97
N ALA A 221 -14.74 10.18 -8.13
CA ALA A 221 -14.81 8.88 -8.77
C ALA A 221 -14.06 7.81 -7.96
N ALA A 222 -14.51 6.56 -8.02
CA ALA A 222 -13.82 5.45 -7.38
C ALA A 222 -12.45 5.19 -8.04
N ILE A 223 -11.46 4.90 -7.22
CA ILE A 223 -10.15 4.40 -7.65
C ILE A 223 -10.18 2.87 -7.55
N ASN A 224 -9.67 2.19 -8.56
CA ASN A 224 -9.46 0.76 -8.49
C ASN A 224 -8.18 0.47 -7.71
N SER A 225 -8.33 -0.03 -6.48
CA SER A 225 -7.20 -0.42 -5.63
C SER A 225 -7.48 -1.76 -4.95
N PRO A 226 -6.53 -2.70 -4.97
CA PRO A 226 -6.70 -3.99 -4.33
C PRO A 226 -6.71 -3.91 -2.79
N TYR A 227 -6.44 -2.74 -2.23
CA TYR A 227 -6.35 -2.51 -0.79
C TYR A 227 -7.62 -1.94 -0.16
N ILE A 228 -8.66 -1.67 -0.95
CA ILE A 228 -9.95 -1.23 -0.45
C ILE A 228 -10.71 -2.43 0.15
N VAL A 229 -11.11 -2.31 1.41
CA VAL A 229 -11.88 -3.36 2.08
C VAL A 229 -13.33 -3.31 1.63
N ALA A 230 -13.83 -4.40 1.04
CA ALA A 230 -15.20 -4.54 0.55
C ALA A 230 -15.86 -5.79 1.17
N VAL A 231 -16.45 -5.65 2.36
CA VAL A 231 -17.08 -6.79 3.08
C VAL A 231 -18.55 -7.05 2.72
N ASN A 232 -19.22 -6.11 2.05
CA ASN A 232 -20.68 -6.18 1.80
C ASN A 232 -21.05 -6.39 0.33
N GLN A 233 -20.18 -6.96 -0.47
CA GLN A 233 -20.61 -7.46 -1.78
C GLN A 233 -21.11 -8.92 -1.72
N GLN A 234 -21.87 -9.24 -0.67
CA GLN A 234 -22.89 -10.28 -0.82
C GLN A 234 -24.08 -9.67 -1.56
N ASN A 235 -23.89 -9.27 -2.80
CA ASN A 235 -24.97 -9.19 -3.74
C ASN A 235 -25.24 -10.64 -4.18
N PRO A 236 -26.40 -11.24 -3.82
CA PRO A 236 -26.74 -12.59 -4.27
C PRO A 236 -26.83 -12.71 -5.81
N GLN A 237 -26.72 -11.60 -6.52
CA GLN A 237 -26.83 -11.51 -7.98
C GLN A 237 -25.49 -11.47 -8.72
N ASN A 238 -24.35 -11.41 -8.01
CA ASN A 238 -23.06 -11.59 -8.66
C ASN A 238 -22.26 -12.67 -7.92
N PRO A 239 -22.29 -13.91 -8.40
CA PRO A 239 -21.38 -14.94 -7.87
C PRO A 239 -19.94 -14.44 -8.04
N PRO A 240 -19.02 -14.82 -7.14
CA PRO A 240 -17.62 -14.45 -7.28
C PRO A 240 -17.14 -14.83 -8.68
N VAL A 241 -16.60 -13.86 -9.41
CA VAL A 241 -16.08 -14.11 -10.75
C VAL A 241 -14.80 -14.95 -10.58
N ALA A 242 -14.94 -16.24 -10.85
CA ALA A 242 -13.77 -17.10 -10.93
C ALA A 242 -13.01 -16.75 -12.19
N VAL A 243 -11.81 -16.18 -12.01
CA VAL A 243 -10.92 -15.90 -13.13
C VAL A 243 -9.89 -17.01 -13.19
N THR A 244 -9.78 -17.63 -14.36
CA THR A 244 -8.77 -18.64 -14.61
C THR A 244 -7.45 -17.96 -14.95
N ILE A 245 -6.40 -18.25 -14.17
CA ILE A 245 -5.04 -17.89 -14.51
C ILE A 245 -4.46 -19.04 -15.36
N PRO A 246 -4.09 -18.77 -16.61
CA PRO A 246 -3.66 -19.83 -17.51
C PRO A 246 -2.27 -20.38 -17.14
N GLN A 247 -2.06 -21.63 -17.51
CA GLN A 247 -0.72 -22.22 -17.52
C GLN A 247 0.23 -21.35 -18.35
N GLY A 248 1.48 -21.23 -17.91
CA GLY A 248 2.48 -20.41 -18.57
C GLY A 248 2.50 -18.95 -18.06
N THR A 249 1.53 -18.54 -17.23
CA THR A 249 1.59 -17.20 -16.61
C THR A 249 2.80 -17.10 -15.70
N VAL A 250 3.57 -16.02 -15.85
CA VAL A 250 4.73 -15.72 -15.00
C VAL A 250 4.27 -14.92 -13.78
N ILE A 251 4.70 -15.36 -12.60
CA ILE A 251 4.54 -14.64 -11.34
C ILE A 251 5.87 -13.98 -10.99
N PRO A 252 5.99 -12.66 -11.12
CA PRO A 252 7.19 -11.94 -10.73
C PRO A 252 7.29 -11.87 -9.20
N VAL A 253 8.42 -12.31 -8.65
CA VAL A 253 8.64 -12.35 -7.20
C VAL A 253 9.96 -11.72 -6.81
N LYS A 254 10.08 -11.40 -5.51
CA LYS A 254 11.28 -10.88 -4.87
C LYS A 254 11.45 -11.50 -3.48
N TYR A 255 12.65 -11.40 -2.94
CA TYR A 255 12.97 -11.81 -1.58
C TYR A 255 13.69 -10.68 -0.84
N ASP A 256 12.96 -9.91 -0.03
CA ASP A 256 13.44 -8.67 0.57
C ASP A 256 14.48 -8.87 1.69
N LYS A 257 14.78 -10.13 2.10
CA LYS A 257 15.69 -10.42 3.22
C LYS A 257 17.14 -10.60 2.80
N ALA A 258 17.42 -10.85 1.52
CA ALA A 258 18.77 -11.05 1.04
C ALA A 258 18.89 -10.84 -0.48
N GLU A 259 20.05 -10.39 -0.92
CA GLU A 259 20.40 -10.25 -2.34
C GLU A 259 20.88 -11.57 -2.97
N LYS A 260 21.24 -12.55 -2.13
CA LYS A 260 21.72 -13.85 -2.55
C LYS A 260 21.25 -14.95 -1.59
N ILE A 261 20.90 -16.10 -2.16
CA ILE A 261 20.62 -17.33 -1.41
C ILE A 261 21.64 -18.39 -1.83
N LEU A 262 22.28 -19.06 -0.87
CA LEU A 262 23.16 -20.18 -1.11
C LEU A 262 22.58 -21.46 -0.53
N VAL A 263 22.47 -22.50 -1.35
CA VAL A 263 21.98 -23.82 -0.94
C VAL A 263 22.92 -24.94 -1.45
N THR A 264 22.92 -26.06 -0.78
CA THR A 264 23.57 -27.26 -1.37
C THR A 264 22.66 -27.83 -2.46
N LYS A 265 23.26 -28.59 -3.39
CA LYS A 265 22.51 -29.22 -4.50
C LYS A 265 21.49 -30.28 -4.04
N ASP A 266 21.66 -30.81 -2.83
CA ASP A 266 20.89 -31.94 -2.32
C ASP A 266 19.93 -31.54 -1.17
N GLU A 267 19.88 -30.25 -0.81
CA GLU A 267 19.01 -29.80 0.29
C GLU A 267 17.64 -29.29 -0.18
N THR A 268 16.68 -29.42 0.73
CA THR A 268 15.38 -28.78 0.62
C THR A 268 15.29 -27.69 1.65
N ALA A 269 14.95 -26.45 1.23
CA ALA A 269 14.86 -25.31 2.13
C ALA A 269 13.51 -24.57 1.94
N PRO A 270 12.75 -24.33 3.02
CA PRO A 270 11.51 -23.58 2.95
C PRO A 270 11.82 -22.12 2.61
N LEU A 271 11.01 -21.54 1.72
CA LEU A 271 11.17 -20.16 1.30
C LEU A 271 9.80 -19.53 1.06
N THR A 272 9.63 -18.30 1.55
CA THR A 272 8.47 -17.48 1.25
C THR A 272 8.93 -16.28 0.45
N LEU A 273 8.34 -16.09 -0.72
CA LEU A 273 8.62 -14.99 -1.64
C LEU A 273 7.46 -14.01 -1.65
N THR A 274 7.74 -12.77 -2.00
CA THR A 274 6.73 -11.72 -2.18
C THR A 274 6.54 -11.45 -3.67
N VAL A 275 5.29 -11.39 -4.11
CA VAL A 275 4.95 -10.99 -5.49
C VAL A 275 5.35 -9.52 -5.67
N SER A 276 6.24 -9.26 -6.63
CA SER A 276 6.84 -7.92 -6.81
C SER A 276 5.97 -6.96 -7.60
N GLN A 277 5.09 -7.48 -8.46
CA GLN A 277 4.19 -6.68 -9.33
C GLN A 277 2.84 -7.38 -9.44
N ASN A 278 1.79 -6.59 -9.75
CA ASN A 278 0.47 -7.16 -10.03
C ASN A 278 0.52 -8.10 -11.24
N VAL A 279 -0.04 -9.31 -11.09
CA VAL A 279 -0.35 -10.18 -12.23
C VAL A 279 -1.75 -9.82 -12.71
N VAL A 280 -1.86 -9.43 -13.97
CA VAL A 280 -3.10 -8.95 -14.58
C VAL A 280 -3.54 -9.85 -15.73
N THR A 281 -4.84 -9.90 -15.97
CA THR A 281 -5.40 -10.51 -17.20
C THR A 281 -5.16 -9.60 -18.41
N ASP A 282 -5.39 -10.12 -19.62
CA ASP A 282 -5.34 -9.33 -20.87
C ASP A 282 -6.31 -8.13 -20.85
N ALA A 283 -7.38 -8.22 -20.04
CA ALA A 283 -8.35 -7.15 -19.82
C ALA A 283 -7.90 -6.12 -18.76
N GLY A 284 -6.69 -6.25 -18.20
CA GLY A 284 -6.16 -5.36 -17.16
C GLY A 284 -6.67 -5.63 -15.74
N THR A 285 -7.44 -6.71 -15.52
CA THR A 285 -7.93 -7.07 -14.18
C THR A 285 -6.80 -7.70 -13.36
N VAL A 286 -6.53 -7.16 -12.17
CA VAL A 286 -5.54 -7.73 -11.24
C VAL A 286 -6.05 -9.05 -10.69
N VAL A 287 -5.31 -10.13 -10.92
CA VAL A 287 -5.64 -11.49 -10.45
C VAL A 287 -4.75 -11.94 -9.29
N ILE A 288 -3.49 -11.52 -9.26
CA ILE A 288 -2.60 -11.68 -8.11
C ILE A 288 -2.03 -10.29 -7.79
N PRO A 289 -2.44 -9.66 -6.69
CA PRO A 289 -1.90 -8.37 -6.29
C PRO A 289 -0.41 -8.44 -5.92
N ALA A 290 0.33 -7.38 -6.21
CA ALA A 290 1.66 -7.18 -5.63
C ALA A 290 1.58 -7.29 -4.09
N ASN A 291 2.68 -7.72 -3.46
CA ASN A 291 2.77 -8.04 -2.03
C ASN A 291 1.96 -9.27 -1.57
N SER A 292 1.34 -10.03 -2.47
CA SER A 292 0.90 -11.40 -2.18
C SER A 292 2.10 -12.27 -1.84
N GLN A 293 1.92 -13.29 -1.00
CA GLN A 293 3.00 -14.18 -0.61
C GLN A 293 2.90 -15.51 -1.36
N VAL A 294 4.05 -16.02 -1.78
CA VAL A 294 4.18 -17.36 -2.35
C VAL A 294 5.01 -18.20 -1.41
N VAL A 295 4.39 -19.17 -0.79
CA VAL A 295 5.02 -20.13 0.12
C VAL A 295 5.39 -21.36 -0.65
N GLY A 296 6.64 -21.82 -0.51
CA GLY A 296 7.13 -22.99 -1.19
C GLY A 296 8.48 -23.43 -0.64
N GLN A 297 9.20 -24.20 -1.44
CA GLN A 297 10.49 -24.76 -1.07
C GLN A 297 11.46 -24.74 -2.25
N LEU A 298 12.73 -24.47 -1.96
CA LEU A 298 13.83 -24.83 -2.84
C LEU A 298 14.04 -26.35 -2.75
N LYS A 299 14.04 -27.03 -3.88
CA LYS A 299 14.19 -28.51 -3.96
C LYS A 299 15.30 -28.88 -4.92
N PRO A 300 16.00 -29.99 -4.69
CA PRO A 300 16.96 -30.55 -5.64
C PRO A 300 16.33 -30.84 -7.01
N ALA A 301 16.97 -30.38 -8.09
CA ALA A 301 16.48 -30.58 -9.45
C ALA A 301 17.62 -30.63 -10.46
N LYS A 302 17.76 -31.75 -11.23
CA LYS A 302 18.65 -31.90 -12.39
C LYS A 302 20.05 -31.26 -12.26
N GLY A 303 20.72 -31.46 -11.12
CA GLY A 303 22.07 -30.93 -10.86
C GLY A 303 22.12 -29.50 -10.33
N GLY A 304 20.98 -28.94 -9.96
CA GLY A 304 20.82 -27.62 -9.35
C GLY A 304 19.74 -27.62 -8.29
N SER A 305 19.15 -26.46 -8.07
CA SER A 305 18.00 -26.23 -7.19
C SER A 305 16.88 -25.56 -7.96
N GLN A 306 15.65 -25.83 -7.58
CA GLN A 306 14.45 -25.24 -8.16
C GLN A 306 13.50 -24.81 -7.05
N PHE A 307 12.94 -23.60 -7.13
CA PHE A 307 11.85 -23.21 -6.24
C PHE A 307 10.54 -23.81 -6.74
N VAL A 308 9.83 -24.51 -5.84
CA VAL A 308 8.52 -25.10 -6.09
C VAL A 308 7.52 -24.44 -5.16
N ALA A 309 6.59 -23.69 -5.73
CA ALA A 309 5.52 -23.04 -4.99
C ALA A 309 4.46 -24.07 -4.58
N GLU A 310 3.95 -23.95 -3.37
CA GLU A 310 2.92 -24.80 -2.79
C GLU A 310 1.63 -24.03 -2.54
N ARG A 311 1.75 -22.79 -2.04
CA ARG A 311 0.61 -21.93 -1.73
C ARG A 311 0.85 -20.49 -2.16
N LEU A 312 -0.20 -19.86 -2.66
CA LEU A 312 -0.32 -18.43 -2.90
C LEU A 312 -1.26 -17.84 -1.86
N ILE A 313 -0.81 -16.84 -1.13
CA ILE A 313 -1.59 -16.10 -0.14
C ILE A 313 -1.76 -14.69 -0.67
N LEU A 314 -2.98 -14.35 -1.09
CA LEU A 314 -3.30 -13.02 -1.58
C LEU A 314 -3.30 -12.00 -0.44
N THR A 315 -3.18 -10.72 -0.78
CA THR A 315 -3.20 -9.61 0.18
C THR A 315 -4.50 -9.52 0.99
N ASN A 316 -5.60 -10.09 0.47
CA ASN A 316 -6.88 -10.21 1.18
C ASN A 316 -6.95 -11.44 2.13
N GLY A 317 -5.85 -12.18 2.29
CA GLY A 317 -5.76 -13.37 3.13
C GLY A 317 -6.35 -14.65 2.53
N GLN A 318 -6.84 -14.62 1.29
CA GLN A 318 -7.26 -15.84 0.60
C GLN A 318 -6.05 -16.69 0.23
N GLU A 319 -6.15 -17.99 0.49
CA GLU A 319 -5.10 -18.95 0.18
C GLU A 319 -5.52 -19.87 -0.96
N TYR A 320 -4.59 -20.11 -1.88
CA TYR A 320 -4.77 -20.99 -3.01
C TYR A 320 -3.61 -21.99 -3.07
N GLN A 321 -3.93 -23.26 -3.32
CA GLN A 321 -2.91 -24.22 -3.72
C GLN A 321 -2.51 -23.93 -5.16
N ILE A 322 -1.22 -23.73 -5.42
CA ILE A 322 -0.73 -23.44 -6.76
C ILE A 322 0.33 -24.45 -7.18
N ASN A 323 0.37 -24.70 -8.48
CA ASN A 323 1.45 -25.44 -9.11
C ASN A 323 2.25 -24.47 -9.96
N ALA A 324 3.32 -23.94 -9.40
CA ALA A 324 4.23 -23.04 -10.08
C ALA A 324 5.67 -23.31 -9.65
N ALA A 325 6.61 -23.14 -10.55
CA ALA A 325 8.01 -23.38 -10.27
C ALA A 325 8.90 -22.39 -11.02
N SER A 326 10.08 -22.13 -10.47
CA SER A 326 11.15 -21.41 -11.16
C SER A 326 11.80 -22.30 -12.21
N GLU A 327 12.69 -21.74 -13.01
CA GLU A 327 13.66 -22.55 -13.76
C GLU A 327 14.63 -23.25 -12.80
N VAL A 328 15.32 -24.29 -13.31
CA VAL A 328 16.36 -24.97 -12.53
C VAL A 328 17.63 -24.12 -12.50
N ILE A 329 18.07 -23.77 -11.31
CA ILE A 329 19.22 -22.91 -11.07
C ILE A 329 20.45 -23.80 -10.86
N THR A 330 21.42 -23.71 -11.75
CA THR A 330 22.64 -24.53 -11.75
C THR A 330 23.91 -23.73 -11.48
N LYS A 331 23.78 -22.38 -11.36
CA LYS A 331 24.91 -21.49 -11.07
C LYS A 331 25.50 -21.83 -9.70
N THR A 332 26.81 -22.02 -9.64
CA THR A 332 27.52 -22.38 -8.40
C THR A 332 28.50 -21.31 -7.97
N GLU A 333 28.64 -21.17 -6.67
CA GLU A 333 29.69 -20.40 -6.02
C GLU A 333 30.55 -21.31 -5.13
N THR A 334 31.87 -21.24 -5.29
CA THR A 334 32.80 -22.09 -4.53
C THR A 334 33.27 -21.36 -3.28
N VAL A 335 32.94 -21.86 -2.12
CA VAL A 335 33.46 -21.42 -0.82
C VAL A 335 34.73 -22.21 -0.49
N LYS A 336 35.84 -21.48 -0.23
CA LYS A 336 37.16 -22.07 0.08
C LYS A 336 37.55 -21.80 1.53
N LYS A 337 38.40 -22.68 2.07
CA LYS A 337 39.01 -22.51 3.37
C LYS A 337 39.83 -21.21 3.43
N GLY A 338 39.65 -20.45 4.52
CA GLY A 338 40.38 -19.20 4.74
C GLY A 338 39.66 -17.94 4.21
N ILE A 339 38.48 -18.08 3.57
CA ILE A 339 37.63 -16.94 3.28
C ILE A 339 36.90 -16.52 4.57
N SER A 340 36.83 -15.20 4.81
CA SER A 340 36.06 -14.68 5.93
C SER A 340 34.56 -14.93 5.74
N THR A 341 33.91 -15.57 6.71
CA THR A 341 32.44 -15.79 6.71
C THR A 341 31.66 -14.51 6.58
N GLY A 342 32.09 -13.42 7.19
CA GLY A 342 31.46 -12.10 7.05
C GLY A 342 31.44 -11.56 5.61
N ALA A 343 32.38 -11.98 4.76
CA ALA A 343 32.38 -11.61 3.35
C ALA A 343 31.35 -12.44 2.55
N ILE A 344 31.08 -13.68 2.98
CA ILE A 344 30.08 -14.57 2.34
C ILE A 344 28.67 -14.17 2.78
N LEU A 345 28.49 -13.84 4.06
CA LEU A 345 27.20 -13.59 4.69
C LEU A 345 26.64 -12.20 4.42
N LYS A 346 27.43 -11.28 3.86
CA LYS A 346 26.95 -9.94 3.55
C LYS A 346 25.78 -10.03 2.52
N ASN A 347 24.59 -9.66 2.96
CA ASN A 347 23.35 -9.71 2.15
C ASN A 347 23.05 -11.12 1.58
N THR A 348 23.48 -12.18 2.29
CA THR A 348 23.32 -13.56 1.86
C THR A 348 22.59 -14.37 2.93
N VAL A 349 21.61 -15.16 2.52
CA VAL A 349 20.93 -16.15 3.37
C VAL A 349 21.33 -17.56 2.92
N LEU A 350 21.53 -18.44 3.87
CA LEU A 350 21.99 -19.82 3.63
C LEU A 350 20.84 -20.81 3.85
N GLY A 351 20.79 -21.87 3.03
CA GLY A 351 20.08 -23.08 3.44
C GLY A 351 20.79 -23.76 4.62
N ALA A 352 20.11 -24.63 5.34
CA ALA A 352 20.69 -25.31 6.51
C ALA A 352 21.91 -26.17 6.13
N GLY A 353 21.86 -26.86 4.99
CA GLY A 353 22.96 -27.59 4.44
C GLY A 353 24.13 -26.75 4.00
N ALA A 354 23.83 -25.59 3.35
CA ALA A 354 24.85 -24.64 2.94
C ALA A 354 25.52 -23.98 4.15
N ALA A 355 24.78 -23.64 5.19
CA ALA A 355 25.31 -23.09 6.43
C ALA A 355 26.27 -24.11 7.12
N ALA A 356 25.87 -25.37 7.18
CA ALA A 356 26.72 -26.43 7.70
C ALA A 356 28.01 -26.63 6.85
N ALA A 357 27.91 -26.58 5.53
CA ALA A 357 29.01 -26.72 4.61
C ALA A 357 30.00 -25.52 4.73
N VAL A 358 29.51 -24.30 4.76
CA VAL A 358 30.30 -23.08 4.97
C VAL A 358 31.04 -23.17 6.31
N SER A 359 30.33 -23.47 7.40
CA SER A 359 30.89 -23.59 8.73
C SER A 359 32.01 -24.67 8.80
N ALA A 360 31.81 -25.81 8.14
CA ALA A 360 32.81 -26.88 8.11
C ALA A 360 34.08 -26.50 7.33
N VAL A 361 33.96 -25.75 6.24
CA VAL A 361 35.07 -25.34 5.38
C VAL A 361 35.83 -24.14 5.97
N THR A 362 35.13 -23.16 6.48
CA THR A 362 35.75 -21.92 7.04
C THR A 362 36.24 -22.08 8.46
N GLY A 363 35.69 -23.05 9.21
CA GLY A 363 35.96 -23.28 10.63
C GLY A 363 35.16 -22.34 11.57
N ASP A 364 34.33 -21.48 11.02
CA ASP A 364 33.47 -20.59 11.78
C ASP A 364 32.16 -21.28 12.16
N ARG A 365 31.88 -21.34 13.47
CA ARG A 365 30.69 -22.01 14.04
C ARG A 365 29.58 -20.99 14.43
N ALA A 366 29.79 -19.71 14.17
CA ALA A 366 28.92 -18.62 14.64
C ALA A 366 27.97 -18.11 13.57
N ILE A 367 27.52 -18.97 12.62
CA ILE A 367 26.46 -18.57 11.67
C ILE A 367 25.16 -18.40 12.44
N ALA A 368 24.63 -17.16 12.47
CA ALA A 368 23.43 -16.85 13.20
C ALA A 368 22.19 -17.53 12.58
N THR A 369 21.24 -17.91 13.42
CA THR A 369 20.00 -18.62 12.97
C THR A 369 19.16 -17.77 12.02
N GLU A 370 19.24 -16.45 12.09
CA GLU A 370 18.55 -15.51 11.20
C GLU A 370 19.13 -15.47 9.78
N GLU A 371 20.36 -15.97 9.60
CA GLU A 371 21.02 -16.14 8.30
C GLU A 371 20.69 -17.49 7.64
N VAL A 372 19.86 -18.32 8.29
CA VAL A 372 19.49 -19.65 7.82
C VAL A 372 18.02 -19.74 7.46
N LEU A 373 17.73 -20.15 6.24
CA LEU A 373 16.36 -20.40 5.78
C LEU A 373 15.64 -21.41 6.68
N GLY A 374 14.46 -21.00 7.17
CA GLY A 374 13.63 -21.84 8.01
C GLY A 374 14.08 -21.96 9.47
N GLY A 375 15.11 -21.25 9.93
CA GLY A 375 15.56 -21.22 11.32
C GLY A 375 16.01 -22.59 11.85
N ALA A 376 16.39 -23.52 10.99
CA ALA A 376 16.77 -24.88 11.36
C ALA A 376 18.16 -24.92 12.02
N GLY A 377 18.31 -25.67 13.11
CA GLY A 377 19.59 -25.87 13.78
C GLY A 377 20.62 -26.61 12.89
N ILE A 378 21.78 -26.03 12.74
CA ILE A 378 22.86 -26.45 11.83
C ILE A 378 23.64 -27.66 12.37
N GLY A 379 23.56 -27.93 13.66
CA GLY A 379 24.50 -28.81 14.38
C GLY A 379 24.65 -30.24 13.86
N ALA A 380 23.60 -30.86 13.30
CA ALA A 380 23.62 -32.22 12.85
C ALA A 380 24.24 -32.41 11.44
N LEU A 381 24.32 -31.38 10.62
CA LEU A 381 24.76 -31.45 9.23
C LEU A 381 26.27 -31.16 9.03
N ILE A 382 26.92 -30.51 10.01
CA ILE A 382 28.36 -30.17 9.92
C ILE A 382 29.25 -31.35 9.65
N GLY A 383 28.92 -32.54 10.20
CA GLY A 383 29.70 -33.76 10.04
C GLY A 383 29.84 -34.24 8.59
N LEU A 384 28.91 -33.91 7.71
CA LEU A 384 28.93 -34.34 6.30
C LEU A 384 30.01 -33.63 5.45
N PHE A 385 30.48 -32.50 5.90
CA PHE A 385 31.41 -31.62 5.18
C PHE A 385 32.79 -31.53 5.83
N PHE A 386 33.02 -32.24 6.95
CA PHE A 386 34.24 -32.15 7.73
C PHE A 386 35.47 -32.59 6.90
N GLY A 387 36.53 -31.79 6.93
CA GLY A 387 37.79 -32.09 6.25
C GLY A 387 37.87 -31.63 4.78
N ARG A 388 36.84 -30.99 4.24
CA ARG A 388 36.89 -30.45 2.88
C ARG A 388 37.61 -29.08 2.87
N ASN A 389 38.36 -28.83 1.78
CA ASN A 389 39.04 -27.53 1.59
C ASN A 389 38.18 -26.52 0.81
N SER A 390 37.12 -26.99 0.17
CA SER A 390 36.15 -26.17 -0.55
C SER A 390 34.79 -26.89 -0.65
N VAL A 391 33.75 -26.11 -0.88
CA VAL A 391 32.40 -26.60 -1.19
C VAL A 391 31.80 -25.76 -2.29
N ASP A 392 31.10 -26.38 -3.25
CA ASP A 392 30.33 -25.70 -4.28
C ASP A 392 28.88 -25.64 -3.82
N LEU A 393 28.34 -24.44 -3.78
CA LEU A 393 26.95 -24.14 -3.40
C LEU A 393 26.20 -23.59 -4.60
N ILE A 394 24.92 -23.89 -4.74
CA ILE A 394 24.05 -23.25 -5.72
C ILE A 394 23.84 -21.82 -5.27
N ALA A 395 24.18 -20.87 -6.14
CA ALA A 395 24.03 -19.43 -5.91
C ALA A 395 22.79 -18.92 -6.65
N ILE A 396 21.82 -18.45 -5.91
CA ILE A 396 20.52 -18.00 -6.37
C ILE A 396 20.42 -16.49 -6.18
N ASP A 397 20.11 -15.79 -7.25
CA ASP A 397 19.69 -14.38 -7.22
C ASP A 397 18.16 -14.36 -7.10
N PRO A 398 17.60 -13.95 -5.94
CA PRO A 398 16.15 -14.05 -5.71
C PRO A 398 15.31 -13.23 -6.67
N ASP A 399 15.83 -12.12 -7.16
CA ASP A 399 15.06 -11.21 -8.00
C ASP A 399 14.99 -11.65 -9.47
N THR A 400 15.95 -12.47 -9.90
CA THR A 400 16.03 -12.95 -11.29
C THR A 400 15.77 -14.44 -11.42
N ASP A 401 16.34 -15.27 -10.54
CA ASP A 401 16.35 -16.73 -10.70
C ASP A 401 15.07 -17.39 -10.14
N LEU A 402 14.30 -16.67 -9.30
CA LEU A 402 13.11 -17.22 -8.63
C LEU A 402 11.79 -16.83 -9.31
N GLN A 403 11.84 -16.15 -10.46
CA GLN A 403 10.64 -15.91 -11.28
C GLN A 403 10.00 -17.26 -11.60
N MET A 404 8.71 -17.39 -11.29
CA MET A 404 8.06 -18.70 -11.45
C MET A 404 6.99 -18.70 -12.52
N THR A 405 6.80 -19.84 -13.14
CA THR A 405 5.78 -20.05 -14.17
C THR A 405 4.73 -21.00 -13.63
N ILE A 406 3.46 -20.67 -13.87
CA ILE A 406 2.33 -21.52 -13.50
C ILE A 406 2.32 -22.78 -14.37
N GLY A 407 2.35 -23.95 -13.73
CA GLY A 407 2.44 -25.24 -14.38
C GLY A 407 1.08 -25.80 -14.85
N GLN A 408 -0.02 -25.33 -14.31
CA GLN A 408 -1.39 -25.71 -14.73
C GLN A 408 -2.38 -24.60 -14.41
N ASN A 409 -3.44 -24.51 -15.23
CA ASN A 409 -4.50 -23.51 -14.98
C ASN A 409 -5.06 -23.63 -13.56
N PHE A 410 -5.24 -22.51 -12.90
CA PHE A 410 -5.95 -22.47 -11.61
C PHE A 410 -6.91 -21.27 -11.55
N GLN A 411 -7.92 -21.38 -10.68
CA GLN A 411 -8.96 -20.36 -10.56
C GLN A 411 -8.74 -19.52 -9.30
N VAL A 412 -8.80 -18.21 -9.47
CA VAL A 412 -8.83 -17.23 -8.39
C VAL A 412 -10.21 -16.61 -8.34
N SER A 413 -10.83 -16.59 -7.17
CA SER A 413 -12.11 -15.89 -6.98
C SER A 413 -11.83 -14.41 -6.72
N LEU A 414 -12.13 -13.57 -7.70
CA LEU A 414 -12.12 -12.14 -7.51
C LEU A 414 -13.41 -11.74 -6.78
N ARG A 415 -13.28 -11.15 -5.61
CA ARG A 415 -14.38 -10.58 -4.82
C ARG A 415 -14.29 -9.09 -4.80
#